data_df461b310e80ca8cc07f86bdea781167
#
_entry.id   df461b310e80ca8cc07f86bdea781167
#
_cell.length_a   1.000
_cell.length_b   1.000
_cell.length_c   1.000
_cell.angle_alpha   90.00
_cell.angle_beta   90.00
_cell.angle_gamma   90.00
#
_symmetry.space_group_name_H-M   'P 1'
#
loop_
_entity.id
_entity.type
_entity.pdbx_description
1 polymer ?
#
loop_
_entity_poly.entity_id
_entity_poly.type
_entity_poly.pdbx_seq_one_letter_code
_entity_poly.pdbx_strand_id
1 'polypeptide(L)'
;MFSHSFENDDHLNELRERLCRDSRDSLQLLRNFQDNPICSVVLDEANRCITVLWKQYATKAQFRYIHENLLTLICKHRVCKILGDDTALPTVPSEDRVWIIDKWFPRAVECGLRFAASKRPASYFGKIAVGHIQSAAPVGIECRSFEQLYEAKEWLDTVAAG
;
A
#
# COMPACT_ATOMS: atom_id res chain seq x y z
N MET A 1 14.85 11.98 2.91
CA MET A 1 14.20 13.28 2.79
C MET A 1 13.29 13.28 1.56
N PHE A 2 12.02 13.13 1.78
CA PHE A 2 11.01 13.06 0.72
C PHE A 2 10.22 14.38 0.71
N SER A 3 10.92 15.51 0.68
CA SER A 3 10.24 16.73 0.35
C SER A 3 10.33 16.85 -1.15
N HIS A 4 9.23 16.84 -1.88
CA HIS A 4 9.13 17.80 -2.94
C HIS A 4 7.98 17.62 -3.86
N SER A 5 7.48 18.73 -4.05
CA SER A 5 6.87 19.37 -5.24
C SER A 5 6.16 18.41 -6.18
N PHE A 6 4.94 18.61 -6.15
CA PHE A 6 3.81 18.16 -6.93
C PHE A 6 3.97 18.39 -8.45
N GLU A 7 5.15 18.14 -9.03
CA GLU A 7 5.39 18.42 -10.45
C GLU A 7 5.23 17.20 -11.35
N ASN A 8 4.56 16.13 -10.90
CA ASN A 8 4.27 15.03 -11.80
C ASN A 8 2.81 14.59 -11.71
N ASP A 9 1.94 15.45 -12.21
CA ASP A 9 0.51 15.17 -12.40
C ASP A 9 0.27 13.90 -13.23
N ASP A 10 1.19 13.51 -14.09
CA ASP A 10 1.05 12.36 -14.97
C ASP A 10 1.00 11.04 -14.20
N HIS A 11 1.85 10.85 -13.20
CA HIS A 11 1.84 9.64 -12.36
C HIS A 11 0.62 9.56 -11.45
N LEU A 12 0.17 10.69 -10.94
CA LEU A 12 -1.07 10.76 -10.17
C LEU A 12 -2.28 10.46 -11.04
N ASN A 13 -2.28 10.97 -12.27
CA ASN A 13 -3.35 10.70 -13.21
C ASN A 13 -3.37 9.23 -13.61
N GLU A 14 -2.21 8.63 -13.87
CA GLU A 14 -2.10 7.20 -14.14
C GLU A 14 -2.59 6.35 -12.96
N LEU A 15 -2.19 6.70 -11.73
CA LEU A 15 -2.68 6.01 -10.54
C LEU A 15 -4.18 6.20 -10.37
N ARG A 16 -4.70 7.40 -10.60
CA ARG A 16 -6.13 7.70 -10.58
C ARG A 16 -6.88 6.90 -11.64
N GLU A 17 -6.39 6.85 -12.86
CA GLU A 17 -6.99 6.05 -13.94
C GLU A 17 -6.99 4.55 -13.62
N ARG A 18 -5.92 4.04 -13.00
CA ARG A 18 -5.82 2.64 -12.58
C ARG A 18 -6.75 2.30 -11.41
N LEU A 19 -7.04 3.27 -10.52
CA LEU A 19 -7.91 3.08 -9.35
C LEU A 19 -9.39 3.35 -9.66
N CYS A 20 -9.68 4.22 -10.62
CA CYS A 20 -11.00 4.81 -10.79
C CYS A 20 -11.56 4.67 -12.20
N ARG A 21 -11.56 3.48 -12.78
CA ARG A 21 -12.28 3.28 -14.05
C ARG A 21 -13.80 3.50 -13.95
N ASP A 22 -14.37 3.50 -12.75
CA ASP A 22 -15.82 3.47 -12.56
C ASP A 22 -16.44 4.54 -11.65
N SER A 23 -15.71 5.50 -11.10
CA SER A 23 -16.38 6.57 -10.35
C SER A 23 -15.63 7.89 -10.35
N ARG A 24 -16.19 8.86 -11.08
CA ARG A 24 -15.65 10.23 -11.15
C ARG A 24 -15.72 10.97 -9.81
N ASP A 25 -16.64 10.60 -8.94
CA ASP A 25 -16.88 11.30 -7.68
C ASP A 25 -15.86 10.96 -6.59
N SER A 26 -15.25 9.77 -6.66
CA SER A 26 -14.21 9.36 -5.71
C SER A 26 -12.87 10.07 -5.90
N LEU A 27 -12.62 10.66 -7.08
CA LEU A 27 -11.36 11.32 -7.41
C LEU A 27 -11.12 12.60 -6.61
N GLN A 28 -12.18 13.30 -6.20
CA GLN A 28 -12.08 14.54 -5.43
C GLN A 28 -11.65 14.32 -3.98
N LEU A 29 -11.79 13.08 -3.48
CA LEU A 29 -11.47 12.72 -2.10
C LEU A 29 -10.06 12.16 -1.94
N LEU A 30 -9.36 11.88 -3.05
CA LEU A 30 -8.00 11.37 -3.02
C LEU A 30 -7.01 12.50 -2.73
N ARG A 31 -6.19 12.30 -1.72
CA ARG A 31 -5.08 13.21 -1.38
C ARG A 31 -3.76 12.49 -1.56
N ASN A 32 -2.86 13.12 -2.30
CA ASN A 32 -1.50 12.63 -2.41
C ASN A 32 -0.68 13.13 -1.23
N PHE A 33 -0.07 12.22 -0.47
CA PHE A 33 0.79 12.54 0.67
C PHE A 33 2.27 12.45 0.33
N GLN A 34 2.61 11.56 -0.59
CA GLN A 34 4.00 11.35 -1.00
C GLN A 34 4.06 10.91 -2.45
N ASP A 35 4.93 11.53 -3.19
CA ASP A 35 5.35 11.07 -4.50
C ASP A 35 6.85 11.26 -4.64
N ASN A 36 7.56 10.16 -4.87
CA ASN A 36 9.00 10.14 -5.02
C ASN A 36 9.41 9.00 -5.98
N PRO A 37 10.71 8.90 -6.37
CA PRO A 37 11.14 7.89 -7.32
C PRO A 37 10.94 6.44 -6.89
N ILE A 38 10.69 6.18 -5.60
CA ILE A 38 10.55 4.82 -5.04
C ILE A 38 9.09 4.40 -4.96
N CYS A 39 8.22 5.30 -4.52
CA CYS A 39 6.79 5.01 -4.40
C CYS A 39 5.93 6.27 -4.44
N SER A 40 4.65 6.05 -4.76
CA SER A 40 3.59 7.02 -4.53
C SER A 40 2.62 6.51 -3.48
N VAL A 41 2.19 7.38 -2.58
CA VAL A 41 1.23 7.09 -1.51
C VAL A 41 0.05 8.02 -1.64
N VAL A 42 -1.15 7.47 -1.72
CA VAL A 42 -2.41 8.20 -1.86
C VAL A 42 -3.35 7.80 -0.74
N LEU A 43 -3.87 8.79 -0.02
CA LEU A 43 -4.90 8.57 1.00
C LEU A 43 -6.28 8.85 0.44
N ASP A 44 -7.18 7.90 0.62
CA ASP A 44 -8.62 8.04 0.43
C ASP A 44 -9.29 8.05 1.81
N GLU A 45 -9.54 9.24 2.34
CA GLU A 45 -10.13 9.39 3.68
C GLU A 45 -11.56 8.86 3.75
N ALA A 46 -12.35 9.02 2.69
CA ALA A 46 -13.73 8.58 2.66
C ALA A 46 -13.86 7.06 2.79
N ASN A 47 -12.97 6.31 2.15
CA ASN A 47 -12.93 4.85 2.19
C ASN A 47 -11.96 4.31 3.25
N ARG A 48 -11.29 5.17 4.00
CA ARG A 48 -10.29 4.81 5.02
C ARG A 48 -9.23 3.87 4.45
N CYS A 49 -8.75 4.19 3.25
CA CYS A 49 -7.82 3.38 2.47
C CYS A 49 -6.58 4.17 2.08
N ILE A 50 -5.42 3.55 2.19
CA ILE A 50 -4.17 4.04 1.61
C ILE A 50 -3.81 3.17 0.42
N THR A 51 -3.45 3.81 -0.70
CA THR A 51 -2.86 3.12 -1.85
C THR A 51 -1.38 3.41 -1.92
N VAL A 52 -0.58 2.36 -2.09
CA VAL A 52 0.87 2.44 -2.26
C VAL A 52 1.24 1.86 -3.62
N LEU A 53 1.82 2.69 -4.47
CA LEU A 53 2.38 2.26 -5.75
C LEU A 53 3.91 2.21 -5.64
N TRP A 54 4.48 1.01 -5.64
CA TRP A 54 5.92 0.82 -5.71
C TRP A 54 6.41 1.04 -7.14
N LYS A 55 7.52 1.77 -7.31
CA LYS A 55 8.09 2.12 -8.61
C LYS A 55 9.40 1.40 -8.89
N GLN A 56 10.13 1.05 -7.85
CA GLN A 56 11.43 0.39 -7.94
C GLN A 56 11.83 -0.26 -6.62
N TYR A 57 13.02 -0.87 -6.60
CA TYR A 57 13.63 -1.40 -5.38
C TYR A 57 13.81 -0.30 -4.33
N ALA A 58 13.46 -0.63 -3.11
CA ALA A 58 13.71 0.21 -1.94
C ALA A 58 14.84 -0.40 -1.10
N THR A 59 15.83 0.42 -0.75
CA THR A 59 16.84 0.02 0.25
C THR A 59 16.19 -0.25 1.59
N LYS A 60 16.87 -0.94 2.50
CA LYS A 60 16.39 -1.18 3.87
C LYS A 60 15.92 0.11 4.56
N ALA A 61 16.73 1.16 4.49
CA ALA A 61 16.41 2.43 5.12
C ALA A 61 15.17 3.08 4.49
N GLN A 62 15.07 3.07 3.16
CA GLN A 62 13.92 3.61 2.42
C GLN A 62 12.65 2.82 2.70
N PHE A 63 12.71 1.50 2.66
CA PHE A 63 11.57 0.62 2.91
C PHE A 63 10.99 0.86 4.31
N ARG A 64 11.84 0.88 5.32
CA ARG A 64 11.41 1.12 6.72
C ARG A 64 10.89 2.53 6.93
N TYR A 65 11.54 3.52 6.35
CA TYR A 65 11.10 4.91 6.41
C TYR A 65 9.69 5.09 5.80
N ILE A 66 9.46 4.51 4.62
CA ILE A 66 8.15 4.55 3.97
C ILE A 66 7.08 3.89 4.86
N HIS A 67 7.37 2.71 5.39
CA HIS A 67 6.43 2.00 6.26
C HIS A 67 6.15 2.73 7.57
N GLU A 68 7.13 3.39 8.17
CA GLU A 68 6.91 4.25 9.35
C GLU A 68 6.00 5.44 9.02
N ASN A 69 6.16 6.04 7.85
CA ASN A 69 5.24 7.09 7.39
C ASN A 69 3.83 6.56 7.13
N LEU A 70 3.71 5.37 6.54
CA LEU A 70 2.41 4.72 6.38
C LEU A 70 1.73 4.47 7.73
N LEU A 71 2.49 4.03 8.72
CA LEU A 71 1.97 3.83 10.07
C LEU A 71 1.44 5.12 10.69
N THR A 72 2.17 6.22 10.53
CA THR A 72 1.73 7.54 10.97
C THR A 72 0.40 7.95 10.33
N LEU A 73 0.25 7.73 9.02
CA LEU A 73 -1.00 8.01 8.30
C LEU A 73 -2.14 7.09 8.76
N ILE A 74 -1.87 5.81 8.96
CA ILE A 74 -2.85 4.83 9.44
C ILE A 74 -3.41 5.27 10.79
N CYS A 75 -2.54 5.61 11.73
CA CYS A 75 -2.96 6.04 13.07
C CYS A 75 -3.71 7.37 13.03
N LYS A 76 -3.19 8.36 12.29
CA LYS A 76 -3.77 9.70 12.24
C LYS A 76 -5.14 9.74 11.58
N HIS A 77 -5.31 9.02 10.47
CA HIS A 77 -6.53 9.04 9.66
C HIS A 77 -7.43 7.83 9.87
N ARG A 78 -7.10 6.97 10.84
CA ARG A 78 -7.86 5.75 11.16
C ARG A 78 -8.09 4.86 9.92
N VAL A 79 -7.04 4.69 9.13
CA VAL A 79 -7.06 3.87 7.93
C VAL A 79 -7.24 2.40 8.33
N CYS A 80 -8.18 1.72 7.68
CA CYS A 80 -8.42 0.30 7.91
C CYS A 80 -8.04 -0.60 6.74
N LYS A 81 -7.72 -0.02 5.59
CA LYS A 81 -7.41 -0.73 4.35
C LYS A 81 -6.12 -0.22 3.71
N ILE A 82 -5.33 -1.13 3.16
CA ILE A 82 -4.19 -0.80 2.28
C ILE A 82 -4.37 -1.50 0.95
N LEU A 83 -4.19 -0.76 -0.13
CA LEU A 83 -4.09 -1.25 -1.50
C LEU A 83 -2.66 -1.05 -1.99
N GLY A 84 -1.97 -2.13 -2.31
CA GLY A 84 -0.60 -2.10 -2.84
C GLY A 84 -0.54 -2.45 -4.32
N ASP A 85 0.17 -1.68 -5.11
CA ASP A 85 0.64 -2.11 -6.42
C ASP A 85 2.11 -2.50 -6.30
N ASP A 86 2.36 -3.80 -6.19
CA ASP A 86 3.69 -4.37 -5.97
C ASP A 86 4.37 -4.80 -7.27
N THR A 87 3.79 -4.46 -8.43
CA THR A 87 4.29 -4.91 -9.75
C THR A 87 5.78 -4.64 -9.93
N ALA A 88 6.24 -3.44 -9.60
CA ALA A 88 7.61 -3.01 -9.78
C ALA A 88 8.54 -3.35 -8.60
N LEU A 89 8.04 -4.03 -7.57
CA LEU A 89 8.83 -4.41 -6.42
C LEU A 89 9.60 -5.70 -6.72
N PRO A 90 10.95 -5.65 -6.90
CA PRO A 90 11.68 -6.83 -7.36
C PRO A 90 11.83 -7.90 -6.28
N THR A 91 11.98 -7.49 -5.04
CA THR A 91 12.05 -8.38 -3.86
C THR A 91 11.96 -7.54 -2.58
N VAL A 92 11.75 -8.22 -1.47
CA VAL A 92 11.90 -7.65 -0.12
C VAL A 92 12.89 -8.56 0.62
N PRO A 93 14.05 -8.05 1.04
CA PRO A 93 15.02 -8.84 1.80
C PRO A 93 14.43 -9.50 3.05
N SER A 94 14.99 -10.64 3.44
CA SER A 94 14.45 -11.42 4.56
C SER A 94 14.37 -10.65 5.88
N GLU A 95 15.36 -9.82 6.18
CA GLU A 95 15.34 -8.96 7.37
C GLU A 95 14.16 -7.98 7.36
N ASP A 96 13.84 -7.41 6.21
CA ASP A 96 12.74 -6.46 6.08
C ASP A 96 11.38 -7.17 6.13
N ARG A 97 11.29 -8.40 5.61
CA ARG A 97 10.09 -9.24 5.78
C ARG A 97 9.83 -9.55 7.25
N VAL A 98 10.85 -9.96 7.99
CA VAL A 98 10.73 -10.22 9.44
C VAL A 98 10.31 -8.96 10.18
N TRP A 99 10.92 -7.83 9.84
CA TRP A 99 10.57 -6.55 10.45
C TRP A 99 9.11 -6.16 10.20
N ILE A 100 8.61 -6.30 8.97
CA ILE A 100 7.19 -6.06 8.64
C ILE A 100 6.29 -6.94 9.49
N ILE A 101 6.57 -8.25 9.54
CA ILE A 101 5.73 -9.23 10.22
C ILE A 101 5.73 -9.01 11.73
N ASP A 102 6.91 -8.83 12.32
CA ASP A 102 7.08 -8.85 13.78
C ASP A 102 6.94 -7.47 14.43
N LYS A 103 7.19 -6.41 13.68
CA LYS A 103 7.24 -5.05 14.23
C LYS A 103 6.18 -4.11 13.63
N TRP A 104 6.05 -4.09 12.32
CA TRP A 104 5.18 -3.11 11.67
C TRP A 104 3.70 -3.52 11.71
N PHE A 105 3.36 -4.73 11.29
CA PHE A 105 1.97 -5.20 11.26
C PHE A 105 1.29 -5.12 12.62
N PRO A 106 1.90 -5.57 13.73
CA PRO A 106 1.24 -5.46 15.05
C PRO A 106 0.86 -4.03 15.39
N ARG A 107 1.74 -3.08 15.12
CA ARG A 107 1.50 -1.65 15.38
C ARG A 107 0.41 -1.09 14.45
N ALA A 108 0.40 -1.50 13.19
CA ALA A 108 -0.63 -1.10 12.23
C ALA A 108 -2.01 -1.64 12.62
N VAL A 109 -2.08 -2.88 13.11
CA VAL A 109 -3.33 -3.49 13.63
C VAL A 109 -3.83 -2.74 14.86
N GLU A 110 -2.95 -2.35 15.77
CA GLU A 110 -3.30 -1.52 16.93
C GLU A 110 -3.90 -0.16 16.51
N CYS A 111 -3.38 0.43 15.42
CA CYS A 111 -3.92 1.68 14.87
C CYS A 111 -5.21 1.51 14.06
N GLY A 112 -5.64 0.30 13.80
CA GLY A 112 -6.93 0.04 13.14
C GLY A 112 -6.85 -0.60 11.75
N LEU A 113 -5.66 -0.92 11.23
CA LEU A 113 -5.52 -1.63 9.97
C LEU A 113 -6.14 -3.04 10.08
N ARG A 114 -6.97 -3.42 9.11
CA ARG A 114 -7.70 -4.70 9.11
C ARG A 114 -7.57 -5.47 7.81
N PHE A 115 -7.38 -4.79 6.68
CA PHE A 115 -7.36 -5.41 5.37
C PHE A 115 -6.21 -4.87 4.54
N ALA A 116 -5.48 -5.77 3.88
CA ALA A 116 -4.42 -5.42 2.93
C ALA A 116 -4.60 -6.24 1.66
N ALA A 117 -4.73 -5.56 0.55
CA ALA A 117 -4.80 -6.18 -0.77
C ALA A 117 -3.67 -5.67 -1.65
N SER A 118 -3.12 -6.53 -2.50
CA SER A 118 -2.07 -6.13 -3.42
C SER A 118 -2.21 -6.77 -4.78
N LYS A 119 -1.75 -6.04 -5.80
CA LYS A 119 -1.39 -6.63 -7.08
C LYS A 119 -0.03 -7.29 -6.92
N ARG A 120 0.09 -8.54 -7.37
CA ARG A 120 1.32 -9.34 -7.23
C ARG A 120 2.51 -8.69 -7.93
N PRO A 121 3.72 -8.83 -7.36
CA PRO A 121 4.95 -8.49 -8.06
C PRO A 121 5.09 -9.22 -9.40
N ALA A 122 5.76 -8.59 -10.37
CA ALA A 122 6.06 -9.25 -11.65
C ALA A 122 7.20 -10.26 -11.50
N SER A 123 8.16 -10.01 -10.61
CA SER A 123 9.31 -10.88 -10.42
C SER A 123 9.00 -12.10 -9.57
N TYR A 124 9.71 -13.21 -9.85
CA TYR A 124 9.61 -14.44 -9.07
C TYR A 124 9.96 -14.23 -7.58
N PHE A 125 11.08 -13.57 -7.32
CA PHE A 125 11.52 -13.30 -5.94
C PHE A 125 10.59 -12.33 -5.21
N GLY A 126 10.03 -11.37 -5.92
CA GLY A 126 9.01 -10.48 -5.37
C GLY A 126 7.76 -11.24 -4.96
N LYS A 127 7.28 -12.17 -5.79
CA LYS A 127 6.12 -13.02 -5.46
C LYS A 127 6.36 -13.87 -4.21
N ILE A 128 7.54 -14.46 -4.07
CA ILE A 128 7.92 -15.23 -2.88
C ILE A 128 7.93 -14.32 -1.64
N ALA A 129 8.56 -13.15 -1.74
CA ALA A 129 8.68 -12.22 -0.62
C ALA A 129 7.32 -11.73 -0.12
N VAL A 130 6.46 -11.27 -1.03
CA VAL A 130 5.11 -10.81 -0.68
C VAL A 130 4.24 -11.96 -0.17
N GLY A 131 4.33 -13.13 -0.78
CA GLY A 131 3.62 -14.33 -0.32
C GLY A 131 4.01 -14.74 1.11
N HIS A 132 5.29 -14.65 1.46
CA HIS A 132 5.75 -14.90 2.83
C HIS A 132 5.16 -13.88 3.81
N ILE A 133 5.22 -12.59 3.48
CA ILE A 133 4.64 -11.54 4.34
C ILE A 133 3.15 -11.78 4.59
N GLN A 134 2.40 -12.10 3.55
CA GLN A 134 0.96 -12.32 3.65
C GLN A 134 0.60 -13.57 4.45
N SER A 135 1.31 -14.68 4.23
CA SER A 135 1.05 -15.93 4.94
C SER A 135 1.43 -15.88 6.43
N ALA A 136 2.35 -15.01 6.80
CA ALA A 136 2.81 -14.79 8.17
C ALA A 136 2.16 -13.58 8.85
N ALA A 137 1.17 -12.95 8.23
CA ALA A 137 0.48 -11.80 8.81
C ALA A 137 -0.16 -12.16 10.16
N PRO A 138 -0.10 -11.26 11.16
CA PRO A 138 -0.65 -11.54 12.48
C PRO A 138 -2.18 -11.61 12.48
N VAL A 139 -2.73 -12.16 13.55
CA VAL A 139 -4.19 -12.12 13.80
C VAL A 139 -4.66 -10.67 13.84
N GLY A 140 -5.80 -10.40 13.22
CA GLY A 140 -6.42 -9.07 13.18
C GLY A 140 -6.25 -8.35 11.85
N ILE A 141 -5.46 -8.88 10.92
CA ILE A 141 -5.35 -8.38 9.55
C ILE A 141 -5.57 -9.50 8.55
N GLU A 142 -6.38 -9.25 7.53
CA GLU A 142 -6.55 -10.15 6.40
C GLU A 142 -5.80 -9.59 5.19
N CYS A 143 -4.90 -10.41 4.63
CA CYS A 143 -4.06 -10.06 3.48
C CYS A 143 -4.42 -10.92 2.28
N ARG A 144 -4.60 -10.31 1.11
CA ARG A 144 -4.83 -11.01 -0.17
C ARG A 144 -4.04 -10.41 -1.31
N SER A 145 -3.60 -11.29 -2.23
CA SER A 145 -2.95 -10.91 -3.49
C SER A 145 -3.82 -11.23 -4.69
N PHE A 146 -3.71 -10.39 -5.70
CA PHE A 146 -4.48 -10.49 -6.94
C PHE A 146 -3.57 -10.31 -8.16
N GLU A 147 -4.01 -10.80 -9.30
CA GLU A 147 -3.31 -10.61 -10.57
C GLU A 147 -3.47 -9.19 -11.11
N GLN A 148 -4.62 -8.58 -10.87
CA GLN A 148 -4.95 -7.24 -11.33
C GLN A 148 -5.26 -6.30 -10.16
N LEU A 149 -4.87 -5.03 -10.31
CA LEU A 149 -5.09 -4.02 -9.28
C LEU A 149 -6.59 -3.78 -9.04
N TYR A 150 -7.42 -3.83 -10.10
CA TYR A 150 -8.85 -3.63 -9.95
C TYR A 150 -9.53 -4.72 -9.12
N GLU A 151 -9.06 -5.97 -9.22
CA GLU A 151 -9.56 -7.08 -8.38
C GLU A 151 -9.27 -6.85 -6.90
N ALA A 152 -8.05 -6.39 -6.60
CA ALA A 152 -7.65 -6.03 -5.24
C ALA A 152 -8.53 -4.90 -4.68
N LYS A 153 -8.79 -3.88 -5.49
CA LYS A 153 -9.66 -2.76 -5.11
C LYS A 153 -11.10 -3.22 -4.90
N GLU A 154 -11.66 -4.00 -5.81
CA GLU A 154 -13.01 -4.55 -5.68
C GLU A 154 -13.17 -5.35 -4.38
N TRP A 155 -12.19 -6.19 -4.06
CA TRP A 155 -12.23 -6.93 -2.81
C TRP A 155 -12.25 -6.00 -1.60
N LEU A 156 -11.40 -4.98 -1.58
CA LEU A 156 -11.39 -3.99 -0.48
C LEU A 156 -12.70 -3.21 -0.37
N ASP A 157 -13.39 -2.98 -1.49
CA ASP A 157 -14.70 -2.32 -1.49
C ASP A 157 -15.81 -3.22 -0.91
N THR A 158 -15.63 -4.54 -0.96
CA THR A 158 -16.59 -5.51 -0.42
C THR A 158 -16.42 -5.77 1.08
N VAL A 159 -15.22 -5.58 1.63
CA VAL A 159 -14.98 -5.83 3.04
C VAL A 159 -15.50 -4.68 3.89
N ALA A 160 -16.20 -5.01 4.96
CA ALA A 160 -16.77 -4.01 5.84
C ALA A 160 -15.67 -3.25 6.57
N ALA A 161 -15.68 -1.92 6.46
CA ALA A 161 -14.96 -1.03 7.34
C ALA A 161 -15.71 -1.01 8.68
N GLY A 162 -15.46 -2.01 9.48
CA GLY A 162 -16.11 -2.12 10.79
C GLY A 162 -15.76 -0.95 11.73
#